data_5a5b5e3fa3c58142bcf1f1d542cdfa30
#
_entry.id   5a5b5e3fa3c58142bcf1f1d542cdfa30
#
_cell.length_a   1.000
_cell.length_b   1.000
_cell.length_c   1.000
_cell.angle_alpha   90.00
_cell.angle_beta   90.00
_cell.angle_gamma   90.00
#
_symmetry.space_group_name_H-M   'P 1'
#
loop_
_entity.id
_entity.type
_entity.pdbx_description
1 polymer ?
#
loop_
_entity_poly.entity_id
_entity_poly.type
_entity_poly.pdbx_seq_one_letter_code
_entity_poly.pdbx_strand_id
1 'polypeptide(L)'
;MNKKNSPKIGHNKKSFLNKPVEHIDITSFDARKLIESMSKMSFTSRDTAKAASIYNEMISDKNCSIFLTLAGSTSAAGCMKIYADLVKYNMVDAIVATGASIIDMDFFEALGFKHYQGSQFQDDTELRKNYIDRIYDTYIDEDQLQNCDRTIGEIADTLEPKAYTSREFIYELG
;
A
#
# COMPACT_ATOMS: atom_id res chain seq x y z
N MET A 1 14.73 5.95 -38.41
CA MET A 1 14.49 5.71 -36.98
C MET A 1 14.37 7.07 -36.30
N ASN A 2 13.13 7.56 -36.13
CA ASN A 2 12.87 8.85 -35.48
C ASN A 2 12.92 8.65 -33.99
N LYS A 3 13.91 9.22 -33.31
CA LYS A 3 13.87 9.42 -31.86
C LYS A 3 12.69 10.34 -31.55
N LYS A 4 11.57 9.78 -31.08
CA LYS A 4 10.49 10.57 -30.50
C LYS A 4 11.06 11.31 -29.30
N ASN A 5 11.08 12.64 -29.38
CA ASN A 5 11.38 13.51 -28.25
C ASN A 5 10.43 13.14 -27.10
N SER A 6 10.98 12.59 -26.04
CA SER A 6 10.27 12.51 -24.77
C SER A 6 9.90 13.93 -24.36
N PRO A 7 8.65 14.20 -23.93
CA PRO A 7 8.27 15.53 -23.49
C PRO A 7 9.19 15.94 -22.33
N LYS A 8 9.70 17.16 -22.37
CA LYS A 8 10.47 17.73 -21.27
C LYS A 8 9.58 17.74 -20.02
N ILE A 9 9.97 16.97 -19.01
CA ILE A 9 9.33 16.93 -17.69
C ILE A 9 9.17 18.37 -17.19
N GLY A 10 7.93 18.80 -16.93
CA GLY A 10 7.63 20.16 -16.49
C GLY A 10 8.42 20.51 -15.23
N HIS A 11 8.93 21.74 -15.16
CA HIS A 11 9.70 22.25 -14.01
C HIS A 11 8.97 22.20 -12.67
N ASN A 12 7.68 21.85 -12.67
CA ASN A 12 6.81 21.86 -11.49
C ASN A 12 6.57 20.48 -10.85
N LYS A 13 6.97 19.36 -11.46
CA LYS A 13 6.72 18.01 -10.92
C LYS A 13 7.28 17.86 -9.48
N LYS A 14 8.48 18.37 -9.24
CA LYS A 14 9.13 18.33 -7.92
C LYS A 14 8.38 19.11 -6.82
N SER A 15 7.60 20.12 -7.18
CA SER A 15 6.81 20.88 -6.19
C SER A 15 5.61 20.09 -5.68
N PHE A 16 5.10 19.15 -6.46
CA PHE A 16 4.03 18.26 -6.04
C PHE A 16 4.55 17.04 -5.27
N LEU A 17 5.71 16.51 -5.64
CA LEU A 17 6.31 15.28 -5.09
C LEU A 17 7.39 15.63 -4.06
N ASN A 18 7.04 16.40 -3.03
CA ASN A 18 8.00 16.91 -2.04
C ASN A 18 7.75 16.46 -0.61
N LYS A 19 6.61 15.82 -0.33
CA LYS A 19 6.23 15.35 0.99
C LYS A 19 5.83 13.88 0.95
N PRO A 20 6.78 12.95 1.10
CA PRO A 20 6.47 11.52 1.10
C PRO A 20 5.45 11.15 2.18
N VAL A 21 4.59 10.16 1.87
CA VAL A 21 3.76 9.51 2.88
C VAL A 21 4.66 8.69 3.80
N GLU A 22 4.46 8.79 5.10
CA GLU A 22 5.16 7.99 6.10
C GLU A 22 4.26 6.85 6.55
N HIS A 23 4.83 5.64 6.63
CA HIS A 23 4.11 4.47 7.13
C HIS A 23 4.12 4.44 8.65
N ILE A 24 2.94 4.21 9.22
CA ILE A 24 2.83 4.11 10.67
C ILE A 24 3.55 2.88 11.20
N ASP A 25 4.39 3.08 12.22
CA ASP A 25 5.03 2.01 12.99
C ASP A 25 4.24 1.72 14.25
N ILE A 26 3.36 0.71 14.20
CA ILE A 26 2.53 0.30 15.33
C ILE A 26 3.33 -0.30 16.49
N THR A 27 4.60 -0.63 16.28
CA THR A 27 5.48 -1.16 17.34
C THR A 27 6.11 -0.07 18.18
N SER A 28 6.04 1.19 17.75
CA SER A 28 6.67 2.34 18.39
C SER A 28 5.85 2.98 19.52
N PHE A 29 4.59 2.57 19.71
CA PHE A 29 3.69 3.11 20.73
C PHE A 29 2.70 2.07 21.27
N ASP A 30 2.09 2.37 22.42
CA ASP A 30 1.09 1.50 23.07
C ASP A 30 -0.29 2.18 23.07
N ALA A 31 -1.21 1.66 22.29
CA ALA A 31 -2.58 2.15 22.19
C ALA A 31 -3.57 1.41 23.11
N ARG A 32 -3.15 0.44 23.93
CA ARG A 32 -4.07 -0.41 24.71
C ARG A 32 -5.02 0.39 25.58
N LYS A 33 -4.50 1.35 26.36
CA LYS A 33 -5.35 2.20 27.23
C LYS A 33 -6.35 3.04 26.46
N LEU A 34 -5.99 3.51 25.26
CA LEU A 34 -6.91 4.22 24.37
C LEU A 34 -8.06 3.32 23.94
N ILE A 35 -7.75 2.13 23.44
CA ILE A 35 -8.73 1.13 23.00
C ILE A 35 -9.64 0.69 24.15
N GLU A 36 -9.10 0.43 25.34
CA GLU A 36 -9.88 0.14 26.55
C GLU A 36 -10.85 1.28 26.91
N SER A 37 -10.42 2.53 26.76
CA SER A 37 -11.29 3.68 27.01
C SER A 37 -12.41 3.78 25.97
N MET A 38 -12.12 3.47 24.71
CA MET A 38 -13.10 3.45 23.62
C MET A 38 -14.20 2.42 23.85
N SER A 39 -13.95 1.31 24.56
CA SER A 39 -14.99 0.31 24.90
C SER A 39 -16.12 0.87 25.77
N LYS A 40 -15.85 1.93 26.51
CA LYS A 40 -16.82 2.63 27.39
C LYS A 40 -17.59 3.75 26.65
N MET A 41 -17.26 4.01 25.41
CA MET A 41 -17.92 5.01 24.57
C MET A 41 -19.13 4.40 23.83
N SER A 42 -19.62 5.10 22.81
CA SER A 42 -20.71 4.66 21.94
C SER A 42 -20.27 4.71 20.48
N PHE A 43 -21.12 4.19 19.60
CA PHE A 43 -20.95 4.19 18.14
C PHE A 43 -19.64 3.51 17.71
N THR A 44 -19.02 4.02 16.67
CA THR A 44 -17.81 3.46 16.04
C THR A 44 -16.64 3.29 17.00
N SER A 45 -16.52 4.13 18.03
CA SER A 45 -15.48 3.99 19.05
C SER A 45 -15.60 2.67 19.82
N ARG A 46 -16.82 2.33 20.27
CA ARG A 46 -17.07 1.05 20.94
C ARG A 46 -16.87 -0.13 19.98
N ASP A 47 -17.28 0.02 18.73
CA ASP A 47 -17.11 -1.03 17.72
C ASP A 47 -15.64 -1.27 17.42
N THR A 48 -14.81 -0.22 17.38
CA THR A 48 -13.36 -0.34 17.23
C THR A 48 -12.73 -1.14 18.39
N ALA A 49 -13.13 -0.85 19.62
CA ALA A 49 -12.64 -1.59 20.78
C ALA A 49 -13.11 -3.07 20.76
N LYS A 50 -14.36 -3.33 20.33
CA LYS A 50 -14.88 -4.68 20.14
C LYS A 50 -14.13 -5.45 19.07
N ALA A 51 -13.84 -4.81 17.93
CA ALA A 51 -13.04 -5.41 16.86
C ALA A 51 -11.63 -5.78 17.34
N ALA A 52 -10.98 -4.91 18.12
CA ALA A 52 -9.69 -5.21 18.71
C ALA A 52 -9.74 -6.39 19.68
N SER A 53 -10.80 -6.51 20.49
CA SER A 53 -11.01 -7.67 21.39
C SER A 53 -11.18 -8.96 20.59
N ILE A 54 -12.01 -8.95 19.56
CA ILE A 54 -12.23 -10.13 18.70
C ILE A 54 -10.92 -10.55 18.04
N TYR A 55 -10.15 -9.61 17.51
CA TYR A 55 -8.88 -9.94 16.88
C TYR A 55 -7.88 -10.53 17.88
N ASN A 56 -7.84 -10.02 19.11
CA ASN A 56 -7.01 -10.58 20.17
C ASN A 56 -7.44 -12.02 20.54
N GLU A 57 -8.72 -12.32 20.55
CA GLU A 57 -9.25 -13.68 20.75
C GLU A 57 -8.85 -14.59 19.57
N MET A 58 -8.98 -14.13 18.32
CA MET A 58 -8.57 -14.88 17.13
C MET A 58 -7.08 -15.24 17.16
N ILE A 59 -6.20 -14.30 17.52
CA ILE A 59 -4.75 -14.56 17.64
C ILE A 59 -4.46 -15.58 18.75
N SER A 60 -5.25 -15.60 19.81
CA SER A 60 -5.06 -16.48 20.97
C SER A 60 -5.61 -17.90 20.73
N ASP A 61 -6.51 -18.09 19.80
CA ASP A 61 -7.12 -19.39 19.49
C ASP A 61 -6.29 -20.14 18.44
N LYS A 62 -5.68 -21.24 18.86
CA LYS A 62 -4.84 -22.10 17.99
C LYS A 62 -5.62 -22.79 16.85
N ASN A 63 -6.94 -22.83 16.92
CA ASN A 63 -7.81 -23.43 15.91
C ASN A 63 -8.43 -22.36 14.98
N CYS A 64 -8.08 -21.09 15.15
CA CYS A 64 -8.54 -20.00 14.30
C CYS A 64 -7.52 -19.72 13.20
N SER A 65 -7.97 -19.67 11.96
CA SER A 65 -7.18 -19.15 10.83
C SER A 65 -7.63 -17.73 10.51
N ILE A 66 -6.66 -16.82 10.40
CA ILE A 66 -6.90 -15.40 10.22
C ILE A 66 -6.59 -14.99 8.77
N PHE A 67 -7.60 -14.58 8.04
CA PHE A 67 -7.50 -14.05 6.68
C PHE A 67 -7.66 -12.54 6.69
N LEU A 68 -6.65 -11.81 6.22
CA LEU A 68 -6.72 -10.37 6.01
C LEU A 68 -7.05 -10.09 4.55
N THR A 69 -8.16 -9.43 4.29
CA THR A 69 -8.55 -9.00 2.95
C THR A 69 -8.26 -7.52 2.77
N LEU A 70 -7.51 -7.18 1.72
CA LEU A 70 -7.09 -5.81 1.43
C LEU A 70 -7.64 -5.35 0.08
N ALA A 71 -8.31 -4.23 0.09
CA ALA A 71 -8.76 -3.52 -1.11
C ALA A 71 -8.62 -2.00 -0.91
N GLY A 72 -8.57 -1.28 -2.01
CA GLY A 72 -8.32 0.16 -1.98
C GLY A 72 -6.85 0.49 -1.72
N SER A 73 -6.55 1.77 -1.53
CA SER A 73 -5.19 2.31 -1.54
C SER A 73 -4.60 2.47 -0.14
N THR A 74 -4.89 1.55 0.77
CA THR A 74 -4.48 1.69 2.18
C THR A 74 -2.97 1.58 2.38
N SER A 75 -2.26 0.82 1.55
CA SER A 75 -0.79 0.79 1.55
C SER A 75 -0.21 2.17 1.21
N ALA A 76 -0.66 2.78 0.10
CA ALA A 76 -0.28 4.14 -0.29
C ALA A 76 -0.64 5.20 0.77
N ALA A 77 -1.69 4.95 1.56
CA ALA A 77 -2.13 5.82 2.65
C ALA A 77 -1.32 5.69 3.96
N GLY A 78 -0.25 4.89 3.99
CA GLY A 78 0.63 4.75 5.15
C GLY A 78 0.44 3.48 5.98
N CYS A 79 -0.35 2.49 5.51
CA CYS A 79 -0.61 1.26 6.24
C CYS A 79 0.33 0.10 5.88
N MET A 80 1.21 0.23 4.89
CA MET A 80 2.06 -0.87 4.40
C MET A 80 2.87 -1.53 5.51
N LYS A 81 3.50 -0.74 6.38
CA LYS A 81 4.28 -1.28 7.50
C LYS A 81 3.44 -2.11 8.47
N ILE A 82 2.16 -1.77 8.65
CA ILE A 82 1.23 -2.58 9.47
C ILE A 82 1.11 -3.98 8.87
N TYR A 83 0.88 -4.08 7.57
CA TYR A 83 0.71 -5.38 6.89
C TYR A 83 1.99 -6.21 6.94
N ALA A 84 3.14 -5.58 6.73
CA ALA A 84 4.43 -6.23 6.89
C ALA A 84 4.66 -6.76 8.31
N ASP A 85 4.31 -5.98 9.33
CA ASP A 85 4.43 -6.39 10.73
C ASP A 85 3.44 -7.53 11.09
N LEU A 86 2.21 -7.51 10.58
CA LEU A 86 1.25 -8.60 10.78
C LEU A 86 1.78 -9.94 10.23
N VAL A 87 2.42 -9.92 9.07
CA VAL A 87 3.07 -11.11 8.50
C VAL A 87 4.30 -11.51 9.31
N LYS A 88 5.16 -10.55 9.63
CA LYS A 88 6.41 -10.77 10.37
C LYS A 88 6.19 -11.40 11.73
N TYR A 89 5.12 -11.02 12.42
CA TYR A 89 4.80 -11.49 13.76
C TYR A 89 3.77 -12.63 13.79
N ASN A 90 3.46 -13.24 12.63
CA ASN A 90 2.48 -14.33 12.50
C ASN A 90 1.10 -13.97 13.07
N MET A 91 0.66 -12.74 12.85
CA MET A 91 -0.64 -12.25 13.30
C MET A 91 -1.75 -12.49 12.28
N VAL A 92 -1.41 -12.96 11.09
CA VAL A 92 -2.32 -13.39 10.01
C VAL A 92 -1.76 -14.66 9.36
N ASP A 93 -2.65 -15.55 8.88
CA ASP A 93 -2.29 -16.79 8.19
C ASP A 93 -2.28 -16.60 6.66
N ALA A 94 -3.12 -15.72 6.16
CA ALA A 94 -3.18 -15.40 4.74
C ALA A 94 -3.60 -13.94 4.51
N ILE A 95 -3.06 -13.36 3.43
CA ILE A 95 -3.50 -12.06 2.91
C ILE A 95 -4.08 -12.30 1.52
N VAL A 96 -5.27 -11.76 1.28
CA VAL A 96 -5.92 -11.72 -0.03
C VAL A 96 -6.08 -10.25 -0.40
N ALA A 97 -5.35 -9.80 -1.40
CA ALA A 97 -5.32 -8.39 -1.80
C ALA A 97 -5.58 -8.21 -3.29
N THR A 98 -5.98 -7.01 -3.67
CA THR A 98 -6.09 -6.64 -5.08
C THR A 98 -4.70 -6.45 -5.69
N GLY A 99 -4.58 -6.64 -7.02
CA GLY A 99 -3.34 -6.36 -7.74
C GLY A 99 -2.85 -4.93 -7.52
N ALA A 100 -3.77 -3.96 -7.49
CA ALA A 100 -3.43 -2.56 -7.19
C ALA A 100 -2.73 -2.39 -5.84
N SER A 101 -3.14 -3.11 -4.78
CA SER A 101 -2.46 -3.03 -3.48
C SER A 101 -1.06 -3.63 -3.53
N ILE A 102 -0.92 -4.83 -4.11
CA ILE A 102 0.36 -5.56 -4.10
C ILE A 102 1.35 -4.98 -5.11
N ILE A 103 0.88 -4.62 -6.30
CA ILE A 103 1.74 -4.21 -7.42
C ILE A 103 1.98 -2.70 -7.41
N ASP A 104 0.89 -1.93 -7.51
CA ASP A 104 0.98 -0.48 -7.73
C ASP A 104 1.33 0.28 -6.45
N MET A 105 1.32 -0.39 -5.29
CA MET A 105 1.64 0.23 -4.01
C MET A 105 2.77 -0.48 -3.27
N ASP A 106 2.62 -1.76 -2.92
CA ASP A 106 3.62 -2.46 -2.10
C ASP A 106 4.90 -2.70 -2.89
N PHE A 107 4.80 -3.27 -4.09
CA PHE A 107 5.96 -3.51 -4.94
C PHE A 107 6.57 -2.20 -5.47
N PHE A 108 5.74 -1.21 -5.80
CA PHE A 108 6.17 0.15 -6.18
C PHE A 108 7.10 0.77 -5.12
N GLU A 109 6.73 0.70 -3.84
CA GLU A 109 7.59 1.20 -2.76
C GLU A 109 8.77 0.27 -2.46
N ALA A 110 8.65 -1.03 -2.68
CA ALA A 110 9.77 -1.97 -2.59
C ALA A 110 10.87 -1.66 -3.60
N LEU A 111 10.51 -1.13 -4.78
CA LEU A 111 11.46 -0.61 -5.77
C LEU A 111 12.13 0.71 -5.35
N GLY A 112 11.76 1.28 -4.21
CA GLY A 112 12.30 2.54 -3.69
C GLY A 112 11.54 3.80 -4.11
N PHE A 113 10.44 3.66 -4.85
CA PHE A 113 9.55 4.76 -5.20
C PHE A 113 8.74 5.22 -3.98
N LYS A 114 8.02 6.34 -4.09
CA LYS A 114 7.28 6.90 -2.96
C LYS A 114 5.91 7.41 -3.38
N HIS A 115 4.95 7.26 -2.47
CA HIS A 115 3.70 8.01 -2.49
C HIS A 115 3.90 9.35 -1.77
N TYR A 116 3.15 10.37 -2.17
CA TYR A 116 3.32 11.72 -1.64
C TYR A 116 2.00 12.30 -1.15
N GLN A 117 2.06 13.06 -0.06
CA GLN A 117 0.90 13.83 0.42
C GLN A 117 0.61 14.96 -0.56
N GLY A 118 -0.63 15.04 -1.00
CA GLY A 118 -1.11 16.04 -1.93
C GLY A 118 -2.39 16.72 -1.45
N SER A 119 -3.18 17.22 -2.39
CA SER A 119 -4.49 17.85 -2.13
C SER A 119 -5.57 17.20 -3.00
N GLN A 120 -6.69 16.86 -2.37
CA GLN A 120 -7.88 16.38 -3.10
C GLN A 120 -8.51 17.45 -4.01
N PHE A 121 -8.16 18.72 -3.80
CA PHE A 121 -8.69 19.86 -4.54
C PHE A 121 -7.77 20.36 -5.66
N GLN A 122 -6.64 19.67 -5.89
CA GLN A 122 -5.74 20.02 -6.98
C GLN A 122 -6.41 19.74 -8.34
N ASP A 123 -6.16 20.61 -9.31
CA ASP A 123 -6.64 20.42 -10.69
C ASP A 123 -5.97 19.18 -11.33
N ASP A 124 -6.77 18.18 -11.65
CA ASP A 124 -6.32 16.95 -12.29
C ASP A 124 -5.72 17.18 -13.69
N THR A 125 -6.14 18.26 -14.38
CA THR A 125 -5.52 18.64 -15.66
C THR A 125 -4.09 19.12 -15.48
N GLU A 126 -3.81 19.81 -14.38
CA GLU A 126 -2.46 20.24 -14.05
C GLU A 126 -1.59 19.05 -13.60
N LEU A 127 -2.12 18.16 -12.76
CA LEU A 127 -1.43 16.94 -12.34
C LEU A 127 -1.06 16.09 -13.56
N ARG A 128 -2.01 15.84 -14.45
CA ARG A 128 -1.79 15.09 -15.69
C ARG A 128 -0.69 15.70 -16.59
N LYS A 129 -0.63 17.02 -16.72
CA LYS A 129 0.43 17.71 -17.49
C LYS A 129 1.83 17.48 -16.87
N ASN A 130 1.88 17.21 -15.58
CA ASN A 130 3.10 16.94 -14.82
C ASN A 130 3.36 15.43 -14.65
N TYR A 131 2.58 14.53 -15.28
CA TYR A 131 2.69 13.09 -15.14
C TYR A 131 2.58 12.65 -13.67
N ILE A 132 1.54 13.11 -13.00
CA ILE A 132 1.20 12.78 -11.62
C ILE A 132 -0.19 12.20 -11.59
N ASP A 133 -0.34 11.01 -11.03
CA ASP A 133 -1.60 10.41 -10.68
C ASP A 133 -2.01 10.80 -9.26
N ARG A 134 -3.31 10.78 -9.01
CA ARG A 134 -3.87 11.14 -7.72
C ARG A 134 -4.88 10.10 -7.25
N ILE A 135 -4.68 9.63 -6.04
CA ILE A 135 -5.64 8.82 -5.29
C ILE A 135 -6.11 9.68 -4.11
N TYR A 136 -7.25 10.34 -4.24
CA TYR A 136 -7.80 11.29 -3.28
C TYR A 136 -6.81 12.44 -2.98
N ASP A 137 -6.07 12.40 -1.88
CA ASP A 137 -5.04 13.37 -1.47
C ASP A 137 -3.61 12.80 -1.51
N THR A 138 -3.42 11.70 -2.21
CA THR A 138 -2.12 11.05 -2.39
C THR A 138 -1.69 11.13 -3.84
N TYR A 139 -0.45 11.57 -4.08
CA TYR A 139 0.13 11.71 -5.41
C TYR A 139 1.11 10.57 -5.70
N ILE A 140 1.13 10.15 -6.96
CA ILE A 140 2.00 9.11 -7.49
C ILE A 140 2.71 9.67 -8.73
N ASP A 141 4.00 9.40 -8.84
CA ASP A 141 4.76 9.69 -10.05
C ASP A 141 4.42 8.67 -11.14
N GLU A 142 3.73 9.08 -12.19
CA GLU A 142 3.31 8.21 -13.30
C GLU A 142 4.50 7.57 -14.02
N ASP A 143 5.62 8.27 -14.17
CA ASP A 143 6.81 7.68 -14.79
C ASP A 143 7.36 6.53 -13.94
N GLN A 144 7.30 6.66 -12.61
CA GLN A 144 7.72 5.61 -11.68
C GLN A 144 6.74 4.44 -11.67
N LEU A 145 5.43 4.72 -11.77
CA LEU A 145 4.39 3.68 -11.85
C LEU A 145 4.56 2.84 -13.13
N GLN A 146 4.76 3.48 -14.27
CA GLN A 146 5.05 2.78 -15.54
C GLN A 146 6.36 2.00 -15.47
N ASN A 147 7.35 2.46 -14.70
CA ASN A 147 8.57 1.71 -14.48
C ASN A 147 8.34 0.49 -13.60
N CYS A 148 7.47 0.60 -12.60
CA CYS A 148 7.03 -0.53 -11.77
C CYS A 148 6.39 -1.62 -12.64
N ASP A 149 5.41 -1.29 -13.49
CA ASP A 149 4.75 -2.21 -14.40
C ASP A 149 5.74 -2.92 -15.33
N ARG A 150 6.69 -2.16 -15.90
CA ARG A 150 7.71 -2.74 -16.76
C ARG A 150 8.61 -3.72 -16.01
N THR A 151 9.01 -3.39 -14.78
CA THR A 151 9.86 -4.26 -13.95
C THR A 151 9.17 -5.57 -13.65
N ILE A 152 7.87 -5.55 -13.37
CA ILE A 152 7.08 -6.79 -13.18
C ILE A 152 7.05 -7.63 -14.44
N GLY A 153 6.84 -7.00 -15.60
CA GLY A 153 6.89 -7.68 -16.89
C GLY A 153 8.26 -8.33 -17.14
N GLU A 154 9.33 -7.61 -16.88
CA GLU A 154 10.71 -8.11 -17.00
C GLU A 154 10.96 -9.31 -16.07
N ILE A 155 10.50 -9.24 -14.82
CA ILE A 155 10.58 -10.38 -13.88
C ILE A 155 9.79 -11.57 -14.42
N ALA A 156 8.54 -11.35 -14.84
CA ALA A 156 7.70 -12.42 -15.40
C ALA A 156 8.34 -13.10 -16.62
N ASP A 157 9.02 -12.34 -17.48
CA ASP A 157 9.72 -12.86 -18.66
C ASP A 157 10.95 -13.74 -18.31
N THR A 158 11.49 -13.60 -17.09
CA THR A 158 12.59 -14.45 -16.60
C THR A 158 12.13 -15.79 -16.02
N LEU A 159 10.84 -15.91 -15.68
CA LEU A 159 10.31 -17.09 -15.02
C LEU A 159 10.18 -18.25 -16.01
N GLU A 160 10.35 -19.49 -15.49
CA GLU A 160 10.11 -20.70 -16.27
C GLU A 160 8.65 -20.76 -16.74
N PRO A 161 8.36 -21.05 -18.04
CA PRO A 161 7.00 -21.13 -18.55
C PRO A 161 6.21 -22.31 -17.94
N LYS A 162 5.44 -22.04 -16.88
CA LYS A 162 4.54 -23.01 -16.22
C LYS A 162 3.36 -22.29 -15.58
N ALA A 163 2.41 -23.03 -15.03
CA ALA A 163 1.37 -22.44 -14.19
C ALA A 163 1.94 -22.05 -12.81
N TYR A 164 1.68 -20.82 -12.43
CA TYR A 164 2.00 -20.28 -11.10
C TYR A 164 0.71 -19.97 -10.35
N THR A 165 0.68 -20.26 -9.07
CA THR A 165 -0.30 -19.66 -8.17
C THR A 165 0.06 -18.20 -7.93
N SER A 166 -0.90 -17.36 -7.53
CA SER A 166 -0.62 -15.95 -7.17
C SER A 166 0.42 -15.84 -6.05
N ARG A 167 0.39 -16.76 -5.08
CA ARG A 167 1.38 -16.82 -4.00
C ARG A 167 2.80 -17.08 -4.51
N GLU A 168 2.96 -18.06 -5.41
CA GLU A 168 4.26 -18.36 -6.02
C GLU A 168 4.78 -17.16 -6.82
N PHE A 169 3.92 -16.52 -7.61
CA PHE A 169 4.32 -15.34 -8.37
C PHE A 169 4.73 -14.17 -7.47
N ILE A 170 3.97 -13.88 -6.39
CA ILE A 170 4.33 -12.86 -5.42
C ILE A 170 5.65 -13.18 -4.72
N TYR A 171 5.93 -14.45 -4.45
CA TYR A 171 7.21 -14.88 -3.88
C TYR A 171 8.39 -14.57 -4.81
N GLU A 172 8.21 -14.72 -6.12
CA GLU A 172 9.25 -14.39 -7.11
C GLU A 172 9.46 -12.86 -7.27
N LEU A 173 8.49 -12.04 -6.86
CA LEU A 173 8.62 -10.58 -6.87
C LEU A 173 9.43 -10.03 -5.67
N GLY A 174 9.56 -10.77 -4.58
CA GLY A 174 10.22 -10.36 -3.33
C GLY A 174 11.54 -11.03 -3.10
#